data_38fda5366976b5dcbf74a90993c8e81e
#
_entry.id   38fda5366976b5dcbf74a90993c8e81e
#
_cell.length_a   1.000
_cell.length_b   1.000
_cell.length_c   1.000
_cell.angle_alpha   90.00
_cell.angle_beta   90.00
_cell.angle_gamma   90.00
#
_symmetry.space_group_name_H-M   'P 1'
#
loop_
_entity.id
_entity.type
_entity.pdbx_description
1 polymer ?
#
loop_
_entity_poly.entity_id
_entity_poly.type
_entity_poly.pdbx_seq_one_letter_code
_entity_poly.pdbx_strand_id
1 'polypeptide(L)'
;MDRIKKYQKIIINLLKPLKNEPTDTYVLIDKEQHHYQVMRAGWDNQQHYFLRVRIHLHVKPDGKIWIMENRTEEDIAEMLVAQGVPKSDIVIALLPMYARTHSGYGIG
;
A
#
# COMPACT_ATOMS: atom_id res chain seq x y z
N MET A 1 13.03 19.26 -3.89
CA MET A 1 12.98 18.01 -3.15
C MET A 1 12.16 16.98 -3.89
N ASP A 2 12.65 15.76 -3.92
CA ASP A 2 12.00 14.70 -4.68
C ASP A 2 10.76 14.19 -3.95
N ARG A 3 9.59 14.34 -4.59
CA ARG A 3 8.32 13.88 -4.05
C ARG A 3 8.29 12.37 -3.86
N ILE A 4 8.92 11.63 -4.77
CA ILE A 4 8.99 10.18 -4.69
C ILE A 4 9.75 9.72 -3.45
N LYS A 5 10.88 10.36 -3.13
CA LYS A 5 11.64 10.04 -1.93
C LYS A 5 10.85 10.35 -0.66
N LYS A 6 10.11 11.44 -0.66
CA LYS A 6 9.26 11.80 0.47
C LYS A 6 8.18 10.74 0.70
N TYR A 7 7.51 10.32 -0.37
CA TYR A 7 6.45 9.31 -0.27
C TYR A 7 7.01 7.95 0.10
N GLN A 8 8.17 7.59 -0.43
CA GLN A 8 8.86 6.37 -0.06
C GLN A 8 9.08 6.30 1.45
N LYS A 9 9.58 7.38 2.03
CA LYS A 9 9.84 7.44 3.47
C LYS A 9 8.55 7.29 4.28
N ILE A 10 7.50 7.97 3.86
CA ILE A 10 6.19 7.89 4.50
C ILE A 10 5.68 6.44 4.47
N ILE A 11 5.73 5.81 3.31
CA ILE A 11 5.24 4.43 3.14
C ILE A 11 6.04 3.46 4.01
N ILE A 12 7.35 3.55 3.98
CA ILE A 12 8.21 2.67 4.79
C ILE A 12 7.88 2.83 6.27
N ASN A 13 7.71 4.07 6.74
CA ASN A 13 7.39 4.32 8.14
C ASN A 13 6.00 3.78 8.52
N LEU A 14 5.06 3.74 7.58
CA LEU A 14 3.74 3.16 7.83
C LEU A 14 3.77 1.63 7.85
N LEU A 15 4.55 1.01 6.97
CA LEU A 15 4.52 -0.44 6.81
C LEU A 15 5.50 -1.19 7.72
N LYS A 16 6.64 -0.60 8.04
CA LYS A 16 7.67 -1.26 8.84
C LYS A 16 7.16 -1.82 10.17
N PRO A 17 6.33 -1.09 10.93
CA PRO A 17 5.80 -1.61 12.18
C PRO A 17 4.93 -2.86 12.04
N LEU A 18 4.47 -3.17 10.84
CA LEU A 18 3.63 -4.34 10.58
C LEU A 18 4.40 -5.64 10.47
N LYS A 19 5.73 -5.57 10.41
CA LYS A 19 6.57 -6.76 10.35
C LYS A 19 6.33 -7.63 11.59
N ASN A 20 6.06 -8.92 11.36
CA ASN A 20 5.77 -9.92 12.41
C ASN A 20 4.51 -9.59 13.22
N GLU A 21 3.58 -8.84 12.67
CA GLU A 21 2.38 -8.39 13.36
C GLU A 21 1.14 -8.67 12.51
N PRO A 22 0.51 -9.84 12.56
CA PRO A 22 0.87 -10.99 13.40
C PRO A 22 2.10 -11.75 12.90
N THR A 23 2.47 -12.79 13.64
CA THR A 23 3.57 -13.69 13.26
C THR A 23 3.44 -14.11 11.79
N ASP A 24 4.60 -14.26 11.12
CA ASP A 24 4.69 -14.59 9.70
C ASP A 24 4.16 -13.49 8.78
N THR A 25 4.30 -12.25 9.22
CA THR A 25 4.05 -11.08 8.40
C THR A 25 5.38 -10.49 7.96
N TYR A 26 5.52 -10.28 6.66
CA TYR A 26 6.78 -9.82 6.05
C TYR A 26 6.54 -8.48 5.35
N VAL A 27 7.49 -7.55 5.55
CA VAL A 27 7.47 -6.27 4.86
C VAL A 27 8.55 -6.30 3.79
N LEU A 28 8.14 -6.17 2.53
CA LEU A 28 9.03 -6.22 1.37
C LEU A 28 9.09 -4.82 0.77
N ILE A 29 10.31 -4.29 0.68
CA ILE A 29 10.53 -2.94 0.19
C ILE A 29 11.49 -2.99 -0.98
N ASP A 30 11.01 -2.58 -2.15
CA ASP A 30 11.83 -2.42 -3.35
C ASP A 30 11.97 -0.94 -3.66
N LYS A 31 13.07 -0.36 -3.23
CA LYS A 31 13.34 1.08 -3.40
C LYS A 31 13.69 1.43 -4.84
N GLU A 32 14.10 0.46 -5.63
CA GLU A 32 14.49 0.68 -7.01
C GLU A 32 13.28 0.78 -7.93
N GLN A 33 12.35 -0.16 -7.78
CA GLN A 33 11.14 -0.19 -8.60
C GLN A 33 9.94 0.43 -7.89
N HIS A 34 10.12 0.86 -6.65
CA HIS A 34 9.10 1.55 -5.84
C HIS A 34 7.85 0.71 -5.60
N HIS A 35 8.06 -0.55 -5.25
CA HIS A 35 7.00 -1.42 -4.76
C HIS A 35 7.20 -1.71 -3.28
N TYR A 36 6.12 -1.60 -2.51
CA TYR A 36 6.14 -1.76 -1.06
C TYR A 36 5.00 -2.69 -0.68
N GLN A 37 5.34 -3.83 -0.09
CA GLN A 37 4.37 -4.88 0.16
C GLN A 37 4.41 -5.37 1.58
N VAL A 38 3.24 -5.79 2.08
CA VAL A 38 3.12 -6.55 3.31
C VAL A 38 2.48 -7.88 2.94
N MET A 39 3.18 -8.97 3.25
CA MET A 39 2.74 -10.32 2.94
C MET A 39 2.58 -11.10 4.24
N ARG A 40 1.63 -12.02 4.23
CA ARG A 40 1.41 -12.92 5.35
C ARG A 40 1.38 -14.36 4.88
N ALA A 41 2.07 -15.23 5.63
CA ALA A 41 2.08 -16.67 5.39
C ALA A 41 1.48 -17.40 6.57
N GLY A 42 0.97 -18.60 6.35
CA GLY A 42 0.44 -19.41 7.43
C GLY A 42 -0.32 -20.64 6.93
N TRP A 43 -1.06 -21.23 7.86
CA TRP A 43 -1.87 -22.41 7.60
C TRP A 43 -3.29 -22.11 8.04
N ASP A 44 -4.28 -22.46 7.21
CA ASP A 44 -5.67 -22.28 7.58
C ASP A 44 -6.20 -23.44 8.44
N ASN A 45 -7.46 -23.37 8.81
CA ASN A 45 -8.08 -24.39 9.68
C ASN A 45 -8.20 -25.75 8.99
N GLN A 46 -8.07 -25.79 7.67
CA GLN A 46 -8.14 -27.01 6.88
C GLN A 46 -6.78 -27.57 6.53
N GLN A 47 -5.73 -27.06 7.18
CA GLN A 47 -4.35 -27.49 6.98
C GLN A 47 -3.82 -27.15 5.58
N HIS A 48 -4.33 -26.09 4.97
CA HIS A 48 -3.79 -25.57 3.71
C HIS A 48 -2.85 -24.41 3.99
N TYR A 49 -1.67 -24.45 3.37
CA TYR A 49 -0.71 -23.37 3.45
C TYR A 49 -1.17 -22.21 2.58
N PHE A 50 -1.00 -20.99 3.08
CA PHE A 50 -1.25 -19.79 2.27
C PHE A 50 -0.09 -18.82 2.38
N LEU A 51 0.10 -18.05 1.31
CA LEU A 51 1.01 -16.91 1.24
C LEU A 51 0.27 -15.84 0.46
N ARG A 52 -0.05 -14.72 1.10
CA ARG A 52 -0.91 -13.70 0.51
C ARG A 52 -0.33 -12.32 0.66
N VAL A 53 -0.53 -11.48 -0.37
CA VAL A 53 -0.25 -10.05 -0.28
C VAL A 53 -1.41 -9.41 0.48
N ARG A 54 -1.06 -8.74 1.58
CA ARG A 54 -2.04 -8.01 2.39
C ARG A 54 -2.15 -6.56 1.96
N ILE A 55 -1.01 -5.94 1.69
CA ILE A 55 -0.92 -4.54 1.24
C ILE A 55 0.12 -4.50 0.12
N HIS A 56 -0.22 -3.80 -0.95
CA HIS A 56 0.74 -3.55 -2.02
C HIS A 56 0.58 -2.12 -2.51
N LEU A 57 1.59 -1.31 -2.28
CA LEU A 57 1.65 0.07 -2.74
C LEU A 57 2.74 0.21 -3.79
N HIS A 58 2.49 1.03 -4.79
CA HIS A 58 3.45 1.32 -5.85
C HIS A 58 3.50 2.82 -6.10
N VAL A 59 4.69 3.40 -6.05
CA VAL A 59 4.88 4.81 -6.40
C VAL A 59 5.31 4.86 -7.86
N LYS A 60 4.44 5.40 -8.70
CA LYS A 60 4.72 5.50 -10.14
C LYS A 60 5.65 6.67 -10.45
N PRO A 61 6.27 6.69 -11.64
CA PRO A 61 7.23 7.75 -12.00
C PRO A 61 6.67 9.16 -11.90
N ASP A 62 5.36 9.36 -12.06
CA ASP A 62 4.72 10.67 -11.91
C ASP A 62 4.59 11.09 -10.44
N GLY A 63 4.97 10.22 -9.50
CA GLY A 63 4.95 10.50 -8.08
C GLY A 63 3.65 10.16 -7.37
N LYS A 64 2.68 9.56 -8.06
CA LYS A 64 1.44 9.15 -7.41
C LYS A 64 1.59 7.80 -6.74
N ILE A 65 0.95 7.64 -5.59
CA ILE A 65 0.93 6.39 -4.84
C ILE A 65 -0.29 5.59 -5.26
N TRP A 66 -0.05 4.42 -5.83
CA TRP A 66 -1.12 3.50 -6.22
C TRP A 66 -1.32 2.45 -5.15
N ILE A 67 -2.52 2.36 -4.61
CA ILE A 67 -2.89 1.28 -3.70
C ILE A 67 -3.36 0.12 -4.55
N MET A 68 -2.45 -0.85 -4.75
CA MET A 68 -2.67 -1.98 -5.64
C MET A 68 -3.44 -3.11 -4.95
N GLU A 69 -3.29 -3.23 -3.64
CA GLU A 69 -3.97 -4.23 -2.84
C GLU A 69 -4.07 -3.75 -1.39
N ASN A 70 -5.21 -3.97 -0.77
CA ASN A 70 -5.38 -3.77 0.67
C ASN A 70 -6.44 -4.75 1.16
N ARG A 71 -5.97 -5.82 1.82
CA ARG A 71 -6.83 -6.83 2.43
C ARG A 71 -6.90 -6.68 3.95
N THR A 72 -6.56 -5.51 4.45
CA THR A 72 -6.65 -5.20 5.87
C THR A 72 -7.90 -4.38 6.13
N GLU A 73 -8.26 -4.20 7.41
CA GLU A 73 -9.34 -3.31 7.81
C GLU A 73 -8.89 -1.86 7.89
N GLU A 74 -7.59 -1.60 7.73
CA GLU A 74 -7.03 -0.26 7.81
C GLU A 74 -7.33 0.52 6.52
N ASP A 75 -7.68 1.78 6.68
CA ASP A 75 -7.84 2.69 5.55
C ASP A 75 -6.47 3.29 5.21
N ILE A 76 -5.76 2.62 4.32
CA ILE A 76 -4.40 3.01 3.95
C ILE A 76 -4.39 4.40 3.32
N ALA A 77 -5.40 4.72 2.51
CA ALA A 77 -5.48 6.03 1.86
C ALA A 77 -5.57 7.15 2.91
N GLU A 78 -6.42 6.97 3.92
CA GLU A 78 -6.55 7.96 4.99
C GLU A 78 -5.26 8.06 5.83
N MET A 79 -4.57 6.94 6.04
CA MET A 79 -3.30 6.96 6.75
C MET A 79 -2.25 7.77 5.99
N LEU A 80 -2.22 7.67 4.66
CA LEU A 80 -1.32 8.46 3.83
C LEU A 80 -1.68 9.94 3.88
N VAL A 81 -2.96 10.26 3.81
CA VAL A 81 -3.44 11.64 3.93
C VAL A 81 -3.02 12.25 5.28
N ALA A 82 -3.14 11.47 6.35
CA ALA A 82 -2.73 11.92 7.68
C ALA A 82 -1.24 12.24 7.76
N GLN A 83 -0.42 11.62 6.89
CA GLN A 83 1.02 11.88 6.82
C GLN A 83 1.36 13.02 5.86
N GLY A 84 0.37 13.67 5.27
CA GLY A 84 0.59 14.83 4.43
C GLY A 84 0.55 14.55 2.94
N VAL A 85 0.12 13.37 2.51
CA VAL A 85 -0.01 13.07 1.08
C VAL A 85 -1.34 13.64 0.58
N PRO A 86 -1.31 14.50 -0.46
CA PRO A 86 -2.56 15.00 -1.02
C PRO A 86 -3.41 13.87 -1.60
N LYS A 87 -4.72 13.98 -1.45
CA LYS A 87 -5.63 12.96 -1.99
C LYS A 87 -5.46 12.74 -3.49
N SER A 88 -5.15 13.81 -4.24
CA SER A 88 -4.95 13.70 -5.69
C SER A 88 -3.73 12.87 -6.08
N ASP A 89 -2.80 12.65 -5.14
CA ASP A 89 -1.62 11.83 -5.38
C ASP A 89 -1.81 10.37 -4.95
N ILE A 90 -3.00 10.00 -4.51
CA ILE A 90 -3.32 8.63 -4.09
C ILE A 90 -4.34 8.05 -5.06
N VAL A 91 -3.99 6.94 -5.71
CA VAL A 91 -4.89 6.26 -6.65
C VAL A 91 -5.25 4.90 -6.07
N ILE A 92 -6.54 4.63 -5.94
CA ILE A 92 -7.02 3.32 -5.49
C ILE A 92 -7.20 2.45 -6.73
N ALA A 93 -6.18 1.63 -7.02
CA ALA A 93 -6.12 0.84 -8.24
C ALA A 93 -7.26 -0.17 -8.36
N LEU A 94 -7.79 -0.63 -7.22
CA LEU A 94 -8.88 -1.61 -7.18
C LEU A 94 -10.21 -1.04 -7.68
N LEU A 95 -10.35 0.28 -7.69
CA LEU A 95 -11.55 0.92 -8.21
C LEU A 95 -11.47 1.04 -9.73
N PRO A 96 -12.53 0.70 -10.45
CA PRO A 96 -12.57 0.97 -11.89
C PRO A 96 -12.60 2.47 -12.16
N MET A 97 -12.23 2.87 -13.36
CA MET A 97 -12.05 4.28 -13.70
C MET A 97 -13.30 5.13 -13.37
N TYR A 98 -14.49 4.62 -13.67
CA TYR A 98 -15.70 5.39 -13.42
C TYR A 98 -15.93 5.64 -11.92
N ALA A 99 -15.48 4.73 -11.07
CA ALA A 99 -15.59 4.91 -9.62
C ALA A 99 -14.49 5.82 -9.07
N ARG A 100 -13.31 5.83 -9.71
CA ARG A 100 -12.20 6.69 -9.29
C ARG A 100 -12.57 8.16 -9.38
N THR A 101 -13.34 8.55 -10.40
CA THR A 101 -13.74 9.95 -10.58
C THR A 101 -14.62 10.45 -9.45
N HIS A 102 -15.25 9.56 -8.69
CA HIS A 102 -16.11 9.91 -7.56
C HIS A 102 -15.48 9.59 -6.20
N SER A 103 -14.25 9.11 -6.18
CA SER A 103 -13.62 8.64 -4.94
C SER A 103 -13.12 9.78 -4.05
N GLY A 104 -12.87 10.94 -4.61
CA GLY A 104 -12.19 12.03 -3.91
C GLY A 104 -10.66 11.90 -3.94
N TYR A 105 -10.14 10.80 -4.47
CA TYR A 105 -8.71 10.57 -4.64
C TYR A 105 -8.29 10.75 -6.10
N GLY A 106 -7.02 10.48 -6.40
CA GLY A 106 -6.52 10.57 -7.76
C GLY A 106 -7.18 9.56 -8.70
N ILE A 107 -7.21 9.88 -9.98
CA ILE A 107 -7.87 9.03 -10.97
C ILE A 107 -6.89 8.24 -11.84
N GLY A 108 -5.62 8.56 -11.75
CA GLY A 108 -4.60 7.83 -12.51
C GLY A 108 -3.62 8.69 -13.24
#